data_cfc0eb8c32999b78dfb4091fb613fa3a
#
_entry.id   cfc0eb8c32999b78dfb4091fb613fa3a
#
_cell.length_a   1.000
_cell.length_b   1.000
_cell.length_c   1.000
_cell.angle_alpha   90.00
_cell.angle_beta   90.00
_cell.angle_gamma   90.00
#
_symmetry.space_group_name_H-M   'P 1'
#
loop_
_entity.id
_entity.type
_entity.pdbx_description
1 polymer ?
#
loop_
_entity_poly.entity_id
_entity_poly.type
_entity_poly.pdbx_seq_one_letter_code
_entity_poly.pdbx_strand_id
1 'polypeptide(L)'
;MARMRYHYNPETCQYEPIIHTGRHFLTQTGRFLLVSFVLAIGGLVYYLTHYPSLDENQLTRENHELKWQWGQLQNEIRHVSNQLRTLEHDDDDHYRVLLAMNPLDPSMRLVGAGGHTPVLLEAEESVPEILAAYDSLFRLGNRIEVHEQSLSELEKEVAVKERQLSTRPAMQPIDNRQLTRFNSIFGMRLHPVYRDWRNHNGLDLTAPQGTPVYATGDGIVSFAAYNGGYGNVVYINHGFGFESRYGHLSKFNTQPGQQVKRGDLIGFVGSTGVSTTPHLHYEVLYYGKYVNPINFMYRDVKQEEYNKLIRKSPTVLPDKIPSAAGKQ
;
A
#
# COMPACT_ATOMS: atom_id res chain seq x y z
N MET A 1 -23.36 33.55 -94.80
CA MET A 1 -24.27 33.08 -95.83
C MET A 1 -24.66 31.66 -95.54
N ALA A 2 -25.93 31.39 -95.21
CA ALA A 2 -26.36 30.00 -94.97
C ALA A 2 -26.52 29.28 -96.30
N ARG A 3 -25.80 28.18 -96.53
CA ARG A 3 -25.91 27.33 -97.69
C ARG A 3 -27.27 26.63 -97.62
N MET A 4 -28.21 27.01 -98.55
CA MET A 4 -29.45 26.27 -98.71
C MET A 4 -29.18 24.90 -99.26
N ARG A 5 -29.67 23.86 -98.64
CA ARG A 5 -29.60 22.46 -99.09
C ARG A 5 -30.89 22.17 -99.84
N TYR A 6 -30.77 21.55 -101.03
CA TYR A 6 -31.91 21.20 -101.88
C TYR A 6 -32.07 19.68 -101.87
N HIS A 7 -33.30 19.21 -101.84
CA HIS A 7 -33.64 17.80 -102.07
C HIS A 7 -34.28 17.66 -103.42
N TYR A 8 -33.90 16.66 -104.20
CA TYR A 8 -34.50 16.34 -105.47
C TYR A 8 -35.80 15.60 -105.20
N ASN A 9 -36.90 16.19 -105.69
CA ASN A 9 -38.21 15.56 -105.65
C ASN A 9 -38.46 14.80 -107.00
N PRO A 10 -38.55 13.48 -106.98
CA PRO A 10 -38.62 12.65 -108.15
C PRO A 10 -40.01 12.78 -108.83
N GLU A 11 -41.06 13.23 -108.14
CA GLU A 11 -42.37 13.41 -108.69
C GLU A 11 -42.53 14.73 -109.47
N THR A 12 -41.87 15.78 -109.07
CA THR A 12 -41.89 17.08 -109.72
C THR A 12 -40.65 17.32 -110.58
N CYS A 13 -39.69 16.43 -110.63
CA CYS A 13 -38.39 16.52 -111.33
C CYS A 13 -37.67 17.86 -111.06
N GLN A 14 -37.85 18.46 -109.91
CA GLN A 14 -37.21 19.73 -109.49
C GLN A 14 -36.47 19.61 -108.16
N TYR A 15 -35.46 20.48 -107.99
CA TYR A 15 -34.75 20.61 -106.71
C TYR A 15 -35.53 21.59 -105.82
N GLU A 16 -36.14 21.08 -104.76
CA GLU A 16 -36.89 21.87 -103.80
C GLU A 16 -35.99 22.25 -102.61
N PRO A 17 -36.04 23.50 -102.14
CA PRO A 17 -35.23 23.87 -100.98
C PRO A 17 -35.77 23.20 -99.69
N ILE A 18 -34.90 22.60 -98.97
CA ILE A 18 -35.23 22.04 -97.65
C ILE A 18 -35.47 23.20 -96.68
N ILE A 19 -36.74 23.60 -96.52
CA ILE A 19 -37.13 24.62 -95.55
C ILE A 19 -37.32 23.94 -94.25
N HIS A 20 -36.30 24.10 -93.36
CA HIS A 20 -36.41 23.65 -91.96
C HIS A 20 -37.46 24.57 -91.27
N THR A 21 -38.65 24.12 -91.09
CA THR A 21 -39.66 24.79 -90.28
C THR A 21 -39.18 24.97 -88.83
N GLY A 22 -39.41 26.15 -88.23
CA GLY A 22 -38.98 26.45 -86.88
C GLY A 22 -39.36 25.39 -85.83
N ARG A 23 -40.37 24.62 -86.13
CA ARG A 23 -40.81 23.45 -85.35
C ARG A 23 -39.78 22.32 -85.36
N HIS A 24 -39.05 22.08 -86.45
CA HIS A 24 -38.02 21.08 -86.52
C HIS A 24 -36.77 21.51 -85.75
N PHE A 25 -36.38 22.78 -85.81
CA PHE A 25 -35.33 23.34 -84.99
C PHE A 25 -35.67 23.26 -83.48
N LEU A 26 -36.91 23.59 -83.12
CA LEU A 26 -37.38 23.53 -81.75
C LEU A 26 -37.35 22.08 -81.18
N THR A 27 -37.77 21.09 -81.98
CA THR A 27 -37.73 19.67 -81.57
C THR A 27 -36.30 19.12 -81.47
N GLN A 28 -35.44 19.55 -82.35
CA GLN A 28 -34.05 19.12 -82.35
C GLN A 28 -33.27 19.72 -81.15
N THR A 29 -33.44 21.04 -80.90
CA THR A 29 -32.84 21.70 -79.69
C THR A 29 -33.43 21.14 -78.39
N GLY A 30 -34.77 20.86 -78.37
CA GLY A 30 -35.42 20.20 -77.25
C GLY A 30 -34.83 18.81 -76.92
N ARG A 31 -34.55 18.01 -77.99
CA ARG A 31 -33.88 16.69 -77.81
C ARG A 31 -32.45 16.83 -77.25
N PHE A 32 -31.65 17.78 -77.76
CA PHE A 32 -30.32 18.05 -77.23
C PHE A 32 -30.33 18.49 -75.76
N LEU A 33 -31.24 19.40 -75.40
CA LEU A 33 -31.41 19.85 -74.04
C LEU A 33 -31.82 18.69 -73.09
N LEU A 34 -32.72 17.82 -73.55
CA LEU A 34 -33.19 16.68 -72.81
C LEU A 34 -32.00 15.66 -72.55
N VAL A 35 -31.25 15.35 -73.62
CA VAL A 35 -30.07 14.47 -73.49
C VAL A 35 -29.01 15.09 -72.57
N SER A 36 -28.71 16.38 -72.72
CA SER A 36 -27.80 17.09 -71.87
C SER A 36 -28.25 17.11 -70.40
N PHE A 37 -29.54 17.28 -70.14
CA PHE A 37 -30.17 17.26 -68.87
C PHE A 37 -30.05 15.85 -68.19
N VAL A 38 -30.35 14.80 -68.95
CA VAL A 38 -30.18 13.42 -68.48
C VAL A 38 -28.72 13.10 -68.14
N LEU A 39 -27.79 13.53 -68.99
CA LEU A 39 -26.36 13.36 -68.74
C LEU A 39 -25.87 14.16 -67.52
N ALA A 40 -26.40 15.38 -67.34
CA ALA A 40 -26.09 16.22 -66.21
C ALA A 40 -26.62 15.59 -64.91
N ILE A 41 -27.86 15.08 -64.89
CA ILE A 41 -28.39 14.35 -63.73
C ILE A 41 -27.59 13.08 -63.48
N GLY A 42 -27.32 12.29 -64.52
CA GLY A 42 -26.49 11.09 -64.37
C GLY A 42 -25.09 11.38 -63.81
N GLY A 43 -24.46 12.45 -64.30
CA GLY A 43 -23.19 12.92 -63.78
C GLY A 43 -23.26 13.41 -62.31
N LEU A 44 -24.35 14.13 -61.97
CA LEU A 44 -24.59 14.59 -60.60
C LEU A 44 -24.83 13.41 -59.63
N VAL A 45 -25.68 12.46 -60.04
CA VAL A 45 -25.93 11.24 -59.26
C VAL A 45 -24.64 10.45 -59.08
N TYR A 46 -23.87 10.27 -60.16
CA TYR A 46 -22.56 9.62 -60.07
C TYR A 46 -21.61 10.36 -59.12
N TYR A 47 -21.55 11.67 -59.20
CA TYR A 47 -20.73 12.49 -58.31
C TYR A 47 -21.18 12.35 -56.86
N LEU A 48 -22.46 12.48 -56.55
CA LEU A 48 -23.01 12.36 -55.20
C LEU A 48 -22.86 10.96 -54.59
N THR A 49 -22.84 9.91 -55.45
CA THR A 49 -22.69 8.53 -54.96
C THR A 49 -21.23 8.11 -54.80
N HIS A 50 -20.30 8.71 -55.53
CA HIS A 50 -18.87 8.27 -55.52
C HIS A 50 -17.94 9.25 -54.82
N TYR A 51 -18.35 10.48 -54.61
CA TYR A 51 -17.54 11.47 -53.92
C TYR A 51 -18.25 11.92 -52.65
N PRO A 52 -17.66 11.64 -51.48
CA PRO A 52 -18.22 12.05 -50.19
C PRO A 52 -18.29 13.59 -50.11
N SER A 53 -19.29 14.10 -49.44
CA SER A 53 -19.44 15.53 -49.19
C SER A 53 -18.29 16.05 -48.30
N LEU A 54 -18.04 17.35 -48.29
CA LEU A 54 -17.04 17.94 -47.40
C LEU A 54 -17.33 17.63 -45.94
N ASP A 55 -18.61 17.67 -45.56
CA ASP A 55 -19.09 17.37 -44.19
C ASP A 55 -18.88 15.89 -43.85
N GLU A 56 -19.16 14.98 -44.81
CA GLU A 56 -18.95 13.54 -44.64
C GLU A 56 -17.44 13.19 -44.45
N ASN A 57 -16.56 13.85 -45.20
CA ASN A 57 -15.12 13.72 -45.05
C ASN A 57 -14.66 14.24 -43.68
N GLN A 58 -15.21 15.34 -43.20
CA GLN A 58 -14.91 15.91 -41.89
C GLN A 58 -15.38 14.95 -40.79
N LEU A 59 -16.63 14.50 -40.82
CA LEU A 59 -17.19 13.53 -39.87
C LEU A 59 -16.40 12.21 -39.85
N THR A 60 -15.95 11.75 -41.01
CA THR A 60 -15.11 10.53 -41.09
C THR A 60 -13.77 10.72 -40.42
N ARG A 61 -13.14 11.89 -40.59
CA ARG A 61 -11.87 12.22 -39.88
C ARG A 61 -12.09 12.32 -38.39
N GLU A 62 -13.09 13.04 -37.92
CA GLU A 62 -13.44 13.16 -36.50
C GLU A 62 -13.75 11.80 -35.88
N ASN A 63 -14.49 10.94 -36.58
CA ASN A 63 -14.76 9.57 -36.14
C ASN A 63 -13.47 8.72 -36.01
N HIS A 64 -12.52 8.88 -36.94
CA HIS A 64 -11.24 8.19 -36.90
C HIS A 64 -10.39 8.67 -35.72
N GLU A 65 -10.38 9.96 -35.49
CA GLU A 65 -9.65 10.55 -34.35
C GLU A 65 -10.24 10.13 -33.03
N LEU A 66 -11.56 10.20 -32.87
CA LEU A 66 -12.28 9.74 -31.68
C LEU A 66 -12.05 8.24 -31.41
N LYS A 67 -12.08 7.39 -32.42
CA LYS A 67 -11.77 5.96 -32.29
C LYS A 67 -10.34 5.72 -31.85
N TRP A 68 -9.39 6.49 -32.36
CA TRP A 68 -8.00 6.41 -31.94
C TRP A 68 -7.83 6.83 -30.48
N GLN A 69 -8.40 7.98 -30.08
CA GLN A 69 -8.39 8.47 -28.70
C GLN A 69 -9.05 7.46 -27.75
N TRP A 70 -10.17 6.87 -28.17
CA TRP A 70 -10.86 5.81 -27.44
C TRP A 70 -9.96 4.59 -27.21
N GLY A 71 -9.26 4.15 -28.24
CA GLY A 71 -8.28 3.05 -28.13
C GLY A 71 -7.14 3.36 -27.15
N GLN A 72 -6.64 4.59 -27.14
CA GLN A 72 -5.64 5.03 -26.17
C GLN A 72 -6.18 5.00 -24.74
N LEU A 73 -7.36 5.56 -24.51
CA LEU A 73 -8.00 5.57 -23.19
C LEU A 73 -8.23 4.14 -22.66
N GLN A 74 -8.70 3.22 -23.49
CA GLN A 74 -8.86 1.82 -23.10
C GLN A 74 -7.55 1.16 -22.71
N ASN A 75 -6.46 1.48 -23.42
CA ASN A 75 -5.13 0.97 -23.08
C ASN A 75 -4.63 1.53 -21.73
N GLU A 76 -4.86 2.81 -21.47
CA GLU A 76 -4.51 3.44 -20.18
C GLU A 76 -5.29 2.81 -19.02
N ILE A 77 -6.61 2.64 -19.17
CA ILE A 77 -7.45 1.96 -18.16
C ILE A 77 -6.91 0.55 -17.89
N ARG A 78 -6.55 -0.19 -18.92
CA ARG A 78 -5.97 -1.53 -18.76
C ARG A 78 -4.61 -1.49 -18.06
N HIS A 79 -3.77 -0.53 -18.40
CA HIS A 79 -2.46 -0.35 -17.77
C HIS A 79 -2.61 -0.05 -16.28
N VAL A 80 -3.44 0.94 -15.91
CA VAL A 80 -3.71 1.28 -14.50
C VAL A 80 -4.31 0.09 -13.74
N SER A 81 -5.25 -0.63 -14.35
CA SER A 81 -5.85 -1.83 -13.75
C SER A 81 -4.82 -2.92 -13.46
N ASN A 82 -3.83 -3.10 -14.34
CA ASN A 82 -2.75 -4.07 -14.13
C ASN A 82 -1.78 -3.61 -13.03
N GLN A 83 -1.43 -2.32 -12.99
CA GLN A 83 -0.61 -1.76 -11.91
C GLN A 83 -1.31 -1.93 -10.54
N LEU A 84 -2.60 -1.61 -10.47
CA LEU A 84 -3.37 -1.80 -9.25
C LEU A 84 -3.40 -3.27 -8.81
N ARG A 85 -3.53 -4.21 -9.74
CA ARG A 85 -3.47 -5.65 -9.42
C ARG A 85 -2.13 -6.07 -8.81
N THR A 86 -1.02 -5.49 -9.29
CA THR A 86 0.30 -5.74 -8.70
C THR A 86 0.39 -5.19 -7.28
N LEU A 87 -0.12 -3.97 -7.05
CA LEU A 87 -0.17 -3.38 -5.71
C LEU A 87 -1.05 -4.19 -4.74
N GLU A 88 -2.20 -4.68 -5.19
CA GLU A 88 -3.08 -5.54 -4.41
C GLU A 88 -2.41 -6.88 -4.03
N HIS A 89 -1.63 -7.45 -4.95
CA HIS A 89 -0.86 -8.66 -4.71
C HIS A 89 0.26 -8.41 -3.69
N ASP A 90 0.99 -7.30 -3.82
CA ASP A 90 2.04 -6.91 -2.88
C ASP A 90 1.45 -6.62 -1.48
N ASP A 91 0.26 -6.02 -1.40
CA ASP A 91 -0.47 -5.82 -0.15
C ASP A 91 -0.75 -7.15 0.55
N ASP A 92 -1.41 -8.09 -0.15
CA ASP A 92 -1.85 -9.35 0.45
C ASP A 92 -0.69 -10.30 0.76
N ASP A 93 0.26 -10.47 -0.16
CA ASP A 93 1.27 -11.53 -0.08
C ASP A 93 2.58 -11.08 0.59
N HIS A 94 2.82 -9.77 0.66
CA HIS A 94 4.02 -9.24 1.29
C HIS A 94 3.72 -8.43 2.55
N TYR A 95 3.01 -7.30 2.44
CA TYR A 95 2.87 -6.38 3.56
C TYR A 95 2.01 -6.95 4.69
N ARG A 96 0.84 -7.51 4.36
CA ARG A 96 -0.05 -8.10 5.36
C ARG A 96 0.56 -9.32 6.04
N VAL A 97 1.30 -10.15 5.29
CA VAL A 97 2.02 -11.30 5.85
C VAL A 97 3.12 -10.84 6.83
N LEU A 98 3.93 -9.83 6.49
CA LEU A 98 4.96 -9.27 7.37
C LEU A 98 4.37 -8.69 8.67
N LEU A 99 3.20 -8.11 8.59
CA LEU A 99 2.48 -7.55 9.74
C LEU A 99 1.65 -8.58 10.50
N ALA A 100 1.62 -9.84 10.06
CA ALA A 100 0.76 -10.90 10.59
C ALA A 100 -0.74 -10.54 10.54
N MET A 101 -1.14 -9.80 9.51
CA MET A 101 -2.53 -9.47 9.19
C MET A 101 -3.12 -10.52 8.22
N ASN A 102 -4.44 -10.65 8.22
CA ASN A 102 -5.11 -11.48 7.23
C ASN A 102 -5.15 -10.76 5.87
N PRO A 103 -5.06 -11.49 4.73
CA PRO A 103 -5.31 -10.92 3.41
C PRO A 103 -6.72 -10.32 3.34
N LEU A 104 -6.90 -9.32 2.47
CA LEU A 104 -8.22 -8.74 2.24
C LEU A 104 -9.15 -9.76 1.59
N ASP A 105 -10.41 -9.80 2.04
CA ASP A 105 -11.43 -10.63 1.39
C ASP A 105 -11.58 -10.14 -0.07
N PRO A 106 -11.40 -11.03 -1.07
CA PRO A 106 -11.57 -10.68 -2.48
C PRO A 106 -12.93 -10.06 -2.80
N SER A 107 -13.97 -10.38 -2.01
CA SER A 107 -15.30 -9.80 -2.17
C SER A 107 -15.30 -8.29 -1.94
N MET A 108 -14.47 -7.76 -1.05
CA MET A 108 -14.37 -6.31 -0.78
C MET A 108 -13.88 -5.55 -2.01
N ARG A 109 -12.99 -6.14 -2.82
CA ARG A 109 -12.50 -5.56 -4.09
C ARG A 109 -13.49 -5.70 -5.24
N LEU A 110 -14.43 -6.66 -5.12
CA LEU A 110 -15.47 -6.90 -6.11
C LEU A 110 -16.76 -6.14 -5.82
N VAL A 111 -16.94 -5.63 -4.60
CA VAL A 111 -18.09 -4.80 -4.20
C VAL A 111 -17.97 -3.47 -4.94
N GLY A 112 -18.57 -3.43 -6.07
CA GLY A 112 -18.71 -2.22 -6.82
C GLY A 112 -19.86 -2.41 -7.76
N ALA A 113 -20.59 -1.39 -8.08
CA ALA A 113 -21.74 -1.39 -8.97
C ALA A 113 -22.98 -2.18 -8.46
N GLY A 114 -23.35 -1.99 -7.20
CA GLY A 114 -24.74 -2.11 -6.83
C GLY A 114 -25.54 -1.03 -7.54
N GLY A 115 -26.08 -1.35 -8.75
CA GLY A 115 -27.28 -0.75 -9.27
C GLY A 115 -27.30 0.74 -9.68
N HIS A 116 -26.19 1.41 -9.86
CA HIS A 116 -26.18 2.74 -10.49
C HIS A 116 -25.71 2.61 -11.94
N THR A 117 -26.62 2.30 -12.84
CA THR A 117 -26.50 2.76 -14.23
C THR A 117 -26.47 4.29 -14.18
N PRO A 118 -25.43 4.94 -14.68
CA PRO A 118 -25.41 6.40 -14.73
C PRO A 118 -26.65 6.89 -15.48
N VAL A 119 -27.43 7.76 -14.85
CA VAL A 119 -28.67 8.35 -15.41
C VAL A 119 -28.46 9.00 -16.80
N LEU A 120 -27.21 9.26 -17.18
CA LEU A 120 -26.80 9.80 -18.47
C LEU A 120 -26.90 8.79 -19.63
N LEU A 121 -27.19 7.52 -19.40
CA LEU A 121 -27.20 6.46 -20.42
C LEU A 121 -28.60 5.92 -20.75
N GLU A 122 -29.65 6.60 -20.33
CA GLU A 122 -31.02 6.35 -20.81
C GLU A 122 -31.26 6.81 -22.27
N ALA A 123 -30.23 7.34 -22.95
CA ALA A 123 -30.30 7.62 -24.37
C ALA A 123 -30.37 6.30 -25.16
N GLU A 124 -31.42 6.14 -25.97
CA GLU A 124 -31.82 4.95 -26.74
C GLU A 124 -30.75 4.36 -27.68
N GLU A 125 -29.55 4.94 -27.77
CA GLU A 125 -28.42 4.52 -28.62
C GLU A 125 -27.08 4.50 -27.90
N SER A 126 -27.02 4.09 -26.60
CA SER A 126 -25.76 3.94 -25.95
C SER A 126 -24.97 2.76 -26.53
N VAL A 127 -23.82 3.08 -27.14
CA VAL A 127 -22.91 2.09 -27.71
C VAL A 127 -22.47 1.15 -26.60
N PRO A 128 -22.66 -0.19 -26.71
CA PRO A 128 -22.32 -1.16 -25.68
C PRO A 128 -20.88 -1.03 -25.15
N GLU A 129 -19.96 -0.58 -26.01
CA GLU A 129 -18.55 -0.34 -25.70
C GLU A 129 -18.36 0.80 -24.67
N ILE A 130 -19.18 1.85 -24.73
CA ILE A 130 -19.15 2.97 -23.79
C ILE A 130 -19.63 2.51 -22.41
N LEU A 131 -20.71 1.74 -22.36
CA LEU A 131 -21.24 1.16 -21.12
C LEU A 131 -20.21 0.25 -20.44
N ALA A 132 -19.54 -0.61 -21.21
CA ALA A 132 -18.48 -1.49 -20.68
C ALA A 132 -17.28 -0.71 -20.13
N ALA A 133 -16.94 0.43 -20.75
CA ALA A 133 -15.86 1.28 -20.26
C ALA A 133 -16.25 2.01 -18.97
N TYR A 134 -17.47 2.50 -18.85
CA TYR A 134 -17.98 3.09 -17.60
C TYR A 134 -17.97 2.07 -16.45
N ASP A 135 -18.45 0.85 -16.68
CA ASP A 135 -18.41 -0.22 -15.69
C ASP A 135 -16.96 -0.53 -15.27
N SER A 136 -16.04 -0.59 -16.22
CA SER A 136 -14.62 -0.81 -15.96
C SER A 136 -13.99 0.32 -15.13
N LEU A 137 -14.29 1.58 -15.44
CA LEU A 137 -13.83 2.75 -14.70
C LEU A 137 -14.42 2.79 -13.29
N PHE A 138 -15.69 2.49 -13.14
CA PHE A 138 -16.35 2.45 -11.83
C PHE A 138 -15.74 1.37 -10.94
N ARG A 139 -15.54 0.16 -11.46
CA ARG A 139 -14.86 -0.92 -10.74
C ARG A 139 -13.43 -0.55 -10.37
N LEU A 140 -12.70 0.11 -11.27
CA LEU A 140 -11.36 0.58 -11.00
C LEU A 140 -11.34 1.61 -9.87
N GLY A 141 -12.28 2.58 -9.88
CA GLY A 141 -12.43 3.57 -8.82
C GLY A 141 -12.66 2.93 -7.45
N ASN A 142 -13.59 1.97 -7.37
CA ASN A 142 -13.88 1.25 -6.12
C ASN A 142 -12.68 0.44 -5.63
N ARG A 143 -11.95 -0.22 -6.54
CA ARG A 143 -10.72 -0.95 -6.17
C ARG A 143 -9.63 -0.02 -5.63
N ILE A 144 -9.50 1.18 -6.20
CA ILE A 144 -8.57 2.21 -5.71
C ILE A 144 -8.98 2.63 -4.29
N GLU A 145 -10.25 2.92 -4.05
CA GLU A 145 -10.75 3.31 -2.73
C GLU A 145 -10.49 2.22 -1.67
N VAL A 146 -10.79 0.96 -1.99
CA VAL A 146 -10.51 -0.18 -1.11
C VAL A 146 -8.99 -0.30 -0.83
N HIS A 147 -8.16 -0.08 -1.85
CA HIS A 147 -6.71 -0.13 -1.68
C HIS A 147 -6.17 1.03 -0.83
N GLU A 148 -6.70 2.24 -0.97
CA GLU A 148 -6.38 3.38 -0.10
C GLU A 148 -6.75 3.09 1.36
N GLN A 149 -7.91 2.50 1.61
CA GLN A 149 -8.32 2.07 2.95
C GLN A 149 -7.37 1.02 3.52
N SER A 150 -6.96 0.03 2.69
CA SER A 150 -5.99 -0.98 3.06
C SER A 150 -4.63 -0.37 3.45
N LEU A 151 -4.11 0.56 2.65
CA LEU A 151 -2.85 1.25 2.96
C LEU A 151 -2.93 2.01 4.28
N SER A 152 -4.05 2.71 4.54
CA SER A 152 -4.26 3.39 5.82
C SER A 152 -4.29 2.43 7.02
N GLU A 153 -4.84 1.24 6.84
CA GLU A 153 -4.81 0.18 7.85
C GLU A 153 -3.38 -0.34 8.10
N LEU A 154 -2.63 -0.59 7.01
CA LEU A 154 -1.22 -1.00 7.08
C LEU A 154 -0.35 0.04 7.80
N GLU A 155 -0.50 1.33 7.49
CA GLU A 155 0.23 2.41 8.16
C GLU A 155 0.00 2.41 9.68
N LYS A 156 -1.25 2.23 10.11
CA LYS A 156 -1.59 2.14 11.54
C LYS A 156 -0.93 0.93 12.19
N GLU A 157 -0.97 -0.21 11.53
CA GLU A 157 -0.37 -1.45 12.06
C GLU A 157 1.16 -1.36 12.08
N VAL A 158 1.81 -0.78 11.08
CA VAL A 158 3.25 -0.49 11.08
C VAL A 158 3.62 0.38 12.28
N ALA A 159 2.89 1.48 12.53
CA ALA A 159 3.15 2.36 13.66
C ALA A 159 2.99 1.63 15.02
N VAL A 160 2.03 0.70 15.13
CA VAL A 160 1.88 -0.16 16.32
C VAL A 160 3.06 -1.11 16.45
N LYS A 161 3.48 -1.77 15.38
CA LYS A 161 4.63 -2.69 15.37
C LYS A 161 5.95 -1.98 15.69
N GLU A 162 6.19 -0.82 15.11
CA GLU A 162 7.36 0.00 15.41
C GLU A 162 7.42 0.36 16.91
N ARG A 163 6.29 0.82 17.46
CA ARG A 163 6.18 1.12 18.88
C ARG A 163 6.41 -0.12 19.74
N GLN A 164 5.83 -1.26 19.37
CA GLN A 164 6.04 -2.53 20.07
C GLN A 164 7.50 -2.97 20.03
N LEU A 165 8.21 -2.76 18.91
CA LEU A 165 9.61 -3.10 18.77
C LEU A 165 10.53 -2.13 19.53
N SER A 166 10.20 -0.83 19.59
CA SER A 166 10.99 0.16 20.33
C SER A 166 10.82 0.01 21.84
N THR A 167 9.63 -0.34 22.30
CA THR A 167 9.33 -0.50 23.73
C THR A 167 9.82 -1.83 24.30
N ARG A 168 9.87 -2.90 23.49
CA ARG A 168 10.37 -4.19 23.96
C ARG A 168 11.82 -4.07 24.45
N PRO A 169 12.16 -4.53 25.69
CA PRO A 169 13.55 -4.63 26.11
C PRO A 169 14.37 -5.42 25.08
N ALA A 170 15.45 -4.84 24.54
CA ALA A 170 16.20 -5.47 23.44
C ALA A 170 17.70 -5.18 23.46
N MET A 171 18.21 -4.60 24.56
CA MET A 171 19.62 -4.32 24.73
C MET A 171 20.09 -4.65 26.16
N GLN A 172 21.39 -4.79 26.32
CA GLN A 172 22.00 -4.93 27.61
C GLN A 172 22.03 -3.58 28.37
N PRO A 173 21.67 -3.53 29.66
CA PRO A 173 21.60 -2.28 30.42
C PRO A 173 22.96 -1.67 30.79
N ILE A 174 24.07 -2.38 30.62
CA ILE A 174 25.45 -1.94 30.89
C ILE A 174 26.29 -2.20 29.63
N ASP A 175 27.17 -1.26 29.26
CA ASP A 175 28.11 -1.44 28.15
C ASP A 175 29.03 -2.64 28.40
N ASN A 176 29.21 -3.52 27.41
CA ASN A 176 30.05 -4.71 27.47
C ASN A 176 31.51 -4.41 27.86
N ARG A 177 32.04 -3.22 27.55
CA ARG A 177 33.38 -2.78 27.90
C ARG A 177 33.56 -2.58 29.40
N GLN A 178 32.46 -2.30 30.12
CA GLN A 178 32.45 -2.04 31.56
C GLN A 178 31.91 -3.23 32.36
N LEU A 179 31.30 -4.19 31.66
CA LEU A 179 30.84 -5.42 32.28
C LEU A 179 31.98 -6.35 32.60
N THR A 180 32.18 -6.63 33.89
CA THR A 180 33.24 -7.55 34.34
C THR A 180 32.81 -9.01 34.19
N ARG A 181 31.58 -9.33 34.56
CA ARG A 181 31.05 -10.70 34.53
C ARG A 181 29.53 -10.73 34.66
N PHE A 182 28.89 -11.73 34.03
CA PHE A 182 27.55 -12.18 34.41
C PHE A 182 27.69 -13.04 35.68
N ASN A 183 27.27 -12.52 36.81
CA ASN A 183 27.56 -13.17 38.10
C ASN A 183 26.50 -14.23 38.45
N SER A 184 25.25 -13.99 38.11
CA SER A 184 24.18 -14.81 38.58
C SER A 184 23.04 -14.87 37.52
N ILE A 185 22.56 -16.09 37.29
CA ILE A 185 21.56 -16.41 36.27
C ILE A 185 20.17 -16.43 36.87
N PHE A 186 19.18 -16.29 36.00
CA PHE A 186 17.77 -16.44 36.29
C PHE A 186 17.40 -17.86 36.74
N GLY A 187 16.52 -18.00 37.74
CA GLY A 187 15.96 -19.27 38.20
C GLY A 187 16.47 -19.68 39.60
N MET A 188 16.23 -20.94 39.98
CA MET A 188 16.57 -21.47 41.31
C MET A 188 18.08 -21.49 41.54
N ARG A 189 18.53 -20.83 42.60
CA ARG A 189 19.94 -20.79 43.03
C ARG A 189 20.07 -20.71 44.54
N LEU A 190 21.25 -21.06 45.06
CA LEU A 190 21.62 -20.79 46.45
C LEU A 190 21.84 -19.28 46.61
N HIS A 191 21.09 -18.67 47.52
CA HIS A 191 21.17 -17.21 47.75
C HIS A 191 22.47 -16.86 48.47
N PRO A 192 23.30 -15.92 47.97
CA PRO A 192 24.63 -15.66 48.54
C PRO A 192 24.61 -15.11 49.97
N VAL A 193 23.59 -14.41 50.37
CA VAL A 193 23.41 -13.80 51.70
C VAL A 193 22.68 -14.75 52.66
N TYR A 194 21.51 -15.27 52.23
CA TYR A 194 20.65 -16.09 53.09
C TYR A 194 21.06 -17.57 53.15
N ARG A 195 21.88 -18.03 52.17
CA ARG A 195 22.38 -19.43 52.08
C ARG A 195 21.27 -20.49 51.99
N ASP A 196 20.12 -20.11 51.46
CA ASP A 196 19.00 -21.00 51.16
C ASP A 196 18.70 -21.00 49.62
N TRP A 197 17.96 -22.01 49.18
CA TRP A 197 17.52 -22.10 47.79
C TRP A 197 16.36 -21.12 47.50
N ARG A 198 16.61 -20.13 46.64
CA ARG A 198 15.62 -19.11 46.24
C ARG A 198 15.59 -18.94 44.74
N ASN A 199 14.40 -18.58 44.27
CA ASN A 199 14.29 -18.19 42.88
C ASN A 199 14.89 -16.80 42.67
N HIS A 200 15.80 -16.69 41.71
CA HIS A 200 16.38 -15.44 41.26
C HIS A 200 15.58 -14.93 40.06
N ASN A 201 14.86 -13.83 40.26
CA ASN A 201 13.91 -13.30 39.25
C ASN A 201 14.57 -12.46 38.16
N GLY A 202 15.91 -12.32 38.21
CA GLY A 202 16.64 -11.43 37.32
C GLY A 202 17.97 -12.00 36.86
N LEU A 203 18.81 -11.10 36.38
CA LEU A 203 20.20 -11.34 35.99
C LEU A 203 21.10 -10.36 36.74
N ASP A 204 22.17 -10.86 37.40
CA ASP A 204 23.13 -10.00 38.06
C ASP A 204 24.34 -9.72 37.15
N LEU A 205 24.53 -8.44 36.83
CA LEU A 205 25.57 -7.91 35.96
C LEU A 205 26.62 -7.21 36.79
N THR A 206 27.78 -7.88 37.02
CA THR A 206 28.89 -7.32 37.83
C THR A 206 29.61 -6.25 37.03
N ALA A 207 29.69 -5.04 37.59
CA ALA A 207 30.41 -3.91 37.04
C ALA A 207 30.91 -3.01 38.19
N PRO A 208 31.95 -2.18 37.99
CA PRO A 208 32.40 -1.21 38.98
C PRO A 208 31.27 -0.28 39.44
N GLN A 209 31.32 0.14 40.71
CA GLN A 209 30.38 1.13 41.21
C GLN A 209 30.51 2.44 40.41
N GLY A 210 29.38 3.04 40.04
CA GLY A 210 29.35 4.25 39.23
C GLY A 210 29.30 3.97 37.73
N THR A 211 29.33 2.70 37.28
CA THR A 211 29.12 2.35 35.88
C THR A 211 27.75 2.81 35.43
N PRO A 212 27.62 3.48 34.26
CA PRO A 212 26.32 3.92 33.71
C PRO A 212 25.38 2.74 33.44
N VAL A 213 24.09 2.94 33.76
CA VAL A 213 22.99 2.00 33.51
C VAL A 213 21.98 2.64 32.57
N TYR A 214 21.61 1.93 31.51
CA TYR A 214 20.78 2.43 30.43
C TYR A 214 19.45 1.70 30.38
N ALA A 215 18.39 2.44 29.93
CA ALA A 215 17.07 1.87 29.65
C ALA A 215 17.13 0.87 28.48
N THR A 216 16.59 -0.33 28.68
CA THR A 216 16.69 -1.42 27.68
C THR A 216 15.61 -1.37 26.59
N GLY A 217 14.61 -0.51 26.74
CA GLY A 217 13.52 -0.22 25.80
C GLY A 217 12.91 1.15 26.07
N ASP A 218 12.14 1.67 25.11
CA ASP A 218 11.36 2.90 25.32
C ASP A 218 10.30 2.65 26.39
N GLY A 219 9.98 3.66 27.21
CA GLY A 219 8.96 3.50 28.25
C GLY A 219 8.78 4.73 29.12
N ILE A 220 8.04 4.52 30.19
CA ILE A 220 7.80 5.53 31.23
C ILE A 220 8.32 4.96 32.54
N VAL A 221 9.11 5.75 33.26
CA VAL A 221 9.58 5.40 34.61
C VAL A 221 8.38 5.35 35.55
N SER A 222 8.04 4.16 36.01
CA SER A 222 6.92 3.95 36.95
C SER A 222 7.35 4.12 38.41
N PHE A 223 8.65 3.86 38.71
CA PHE A 223 9.18 3.96 40.04
C PHE A 223 10.68 4.28 40.00
N ALA A 224 11.16 5.15 40.89
CA ALA A 224 12.58 5.44 41.10
C ALA A 224 12.80 5.87 42.56
N ALA A 225 13.03 4.93 43.43
CA ALA A 225 13.25 5.15 44.86
C ALA A 225 13.95 3.94 45.51
N TYR A 226 14.22 4.05 46.80
CA TYR A 226 14.69 2.91 47.62
C TYR A 226 13.54 1.94 47.87
N ASN A 227 13.76 0.65 47.60
CA ASN A 227 12.76 -0.40 47.81
C ASN A 227 13.39 -1.68 48.41
N GLY A 228 13.49 -1.72 49.73
CA GLY A 228 13.88 -2.90 50.51
C GLY A 228 15.13 -3.63 49.98
N GLY A 229 14.97 -4.91 49.67
CA GLY A 229 16.05 -5.77 49.16
C GLY A 229 16.67 -5.30 47.85
N TYR A 230 15.94 -4.62 46.97
CA TYR A 230 16.49 -4.06 45.73
C TYR A 230 17.39 -2.83 45.96
N GLY A 231 17.35 -2.22 47.17
CA GLY A 231 18.03 -0.94 47.37
C GLY A 231 17.42 0.17 46.55
N ASN A 232 18.28 1.02 45.99
CA ASN A 232 17.84 2.00 44.98
C ASN A 232 17.47 1.30 43.68
N VAL A 233 16.26 1.48 43.22
CA VAL A 233 15.75 0.76 42.06
C VAL A 233 14.93 1.66 41.14
N VAL A 234 15.06 1.44 39.86
CA VAL A 234 14.21 2.06 38.80
C VAL A 234 13.34 0.99 38.18
N TYR A 235 12.05 1.28 38.03
CA TYR A 235 11.11 0.46 37.21
C TYR A 235 10.70 1.27 36.02
N ILE A 236 10.70 0.62 34.83
CA ILE A 236 10.24 1.22 33.57
C ILE A 236 9.12 0.37 33.03
N ASN A 237 7.95 0.99 32.84
CA ASN A 237 6.84 0.40 32.12
C ASN A 237 7.02 0.70 30.62
N HIS A 238 7.23 -0.33 29.82
CA HIS A 238 7.44 -0.23 28.38
C HIS A 238 6.14 -0.29 27.55
N GLY A 239 4.99 -0.59 28.20
CA GLY A 239 3.77 -0.91 27.50
C GLY A 239 3.80 -2.34 26.94
N PHE A 240 2.75 -2.75 26.22
CA PHE A 240 2.60 -4.10 25.63
C PHE A 240 2.90 -5.26 26.60
N GLY A 241 2.68 -5.03 27.92
CA GLY A 241 2.92 -6.00 29.00
C GLY A 241 4.36 -6.11 29.47
N PHE A 242 5.30 -5.35 28.93
CA PHE A 242 6.70 -5.35 29.36
C PHE A 242 6.99 -4.33 30.47
N GLU A 243 7.73 -4.76 31.48
CA GLU A 243 8.32 -3.93 32.53
C GLU A 243 9.78 -4.37 32.73
N SER A 244 10.69 -3.43 32.99
CA SER A 244 12.05 -3.72 33.40
C SER A 244 12.37 -3.08 34.75
N ARG A 245 13.26 -3.72 35.54
CA ARG A 245 13.69 -3.26 36.85
C ARG A 245 15.19 -3.28 36.94
N TYR A 246 15.73 -2.23 37.57
CA TYR A 246 17.18 -1.97 37.69
C TYR A 246 17.52 -1.72 39.15
N GLY A 247 17.98 -2.74 39.84
CA GLY A 247 18.24 -2.72 41.29
C GLY A 247 19.68 -2.43 41.67
N HIS A 248 19.92 -2.22 42.98
CA HIS A 248 21.20 -1.97 43.65
C HIS A 248 21.92 -0.71 43.16
N LEU A 249 21.21 0.27 42.60
CA LEU A 249 21.80 1.50 42.05
C LEU A 249 22.47 2.34 43.15
N SER A 250 23.56 3.02 42.78
CA SER A 250 24.21 4.02 43.64
C SER A 250 23.50 5.38 43.57
N LYS A 251 23.02 5.75 42.34
CA LYS A 251 22.37 7.02 42.09
C LYS A 251 21.37 6.89 40.93
N PHE A 252 20.27 7.61 41.03
CA PHE A 252 19.31 7.78 39.95
C PHE A 252 19.74 8.90 38.99
N ASN A 253 19.42 8.75 37.69
CA ASN A 253 19.50 9.81 36.66
C ASN A 253 18.12 10.03 36.01
N THR A 254 17.08 9.57 36.65
CA THR A 254 15.69 9.64 36.18
C THR A 254 14.74 9.77 37.36
N GLN A 255 13.49 10.13 37.06
CA GLN A 255 12.43 10.31 38.06
C GLN A 255 11.10 9.66 37.61
N PRO A 256 10.21 9.30 38.54
CA PRO A 256 8.90 8.76 38.21
C PRO A 256 8.11 9.69 37.28
N GLY A 257 7.43 9.11 36.25
CA GLY A 257 6.70 9.84 35.24
C GLY A 257 7.55 10.28 34.03
N GLN A 258 8.87 10.21 34.11
CA GLN A 258 9.76 10.57 32.99
C GLN A 258 9.65 9.54 31.86
N GLN A 259 9.49 10.05 30.62
CA GLN A 259 9.64 9.23 29.41
C GLN A 259 11.11 9.00 29.13
N VAL A 260 11.47 7.76 28.82
CA VAL A 260 12.83 7.36 28.47
C VAL A 260 12.80 6.59 27.15
N LYS A 261 13.86 6.75 26.37
CA LYS A 261 14.12 5.96 25.17
C LYS A 261 15.13 4.86 25.47
N ARG A 262 15.12 3.81 24.68
CA ARG A 262 16.16 2.77 24.71
C ARG A 262 17.54 3.41 24.57
N GLY A 263 18.43 3.10 25.51
CA GLY A 263 19.77 3.68 25.58
C GLY A 263 19.89 4.96 26.41
N ASP A 264 18.81 5.49 26.95
CA ASP A 264 18.88 6.65 27.86
C ASP A 264 19.51 6.24 29.19
N LEU A 265 20.37 7.11 29.74
CA LEU A 265 21.02 6.94 31.04
C LEU A 265 19.98 7.12 32.15
N ILE A 266 19.75 6.05 32.93
CA ILE A 266 18.74 6.02 34.01
C ILE A 266 19.31 5.99 35.41
N GLY A 267 20.61 5.64 35.58
CA GLY A 267 21.27 5.55 36.86
C GLY A 267 22.66 5.01 36.75
N PHE A 268 23.22 4.65 37.89
CA PHE A 268 24.60 4.13 38.01
C PHE A 268 24.64 2.90 38.90
N VAL A 269 25.47 1.93 38.55
CA VAL A 269 25.71 0.72 39.33
C VAL A 269 26.13 1.07 40.76
N GLY A 270 25.64 0.34 41.74
CA GLY A 270 25.94 0.46 43.13
C GLY A 270 25.97 -0.88 43.86
N SER A 271 25.77 -0.82 45.19
CA SER A 271 25.66 -1.98 46.06
C SER A 271 24.67 -1.69 47.18
N THR A 272 23.59 -0.98 46.89
CA THR A 272 22.54 -0.63 47.86
C THR A 272 21.58 -1.80 48.07
N GLY A 273 20.89 -1.86 49.24
CA GLY A 273 19.98 -2.95 49.57
C GLY A 273 20.71 -4.26 49.94
N VAL A 274 20.15 -5.41 49.55
CA VAL A 274 20.72 -6.74 49.83
C VAL A 274 21.72 -7.11 48.73
N SER A 275 22.91 -6.58 48.81
CA SER A 275 24.01 -6.78 47.87
C SER A 275 25.32 -7.07 48.55
N THR A 276 26.12 -7.97 48.02
CA THR A 276 27.45 -8.35 48.56
C THR A 276 28.61 -7.66 47.86
N THR A 277 28.42 -7.26 46.60
CA THR A 277 29.44 -6.63 45.75
C THR A 277 28.77 -5.72 44.76
N PRO A 278 29.44 -4.68 44.22
CA PRO A 278 28.84 -3.82 43.20
C PRO A 278 28.38 -4.61 41.97
N HIS A 279 27.10 -4.52 41.67
CA HIS A 279 26.47 -5.13 40.50
C HIS A 279 25.14 -4.46 40.22
N LEU A 280 24.63 -4.63 38.99
CA LEU A 280 23.26 -4.33 38.61
C LEU A 280 22.42 -5.60 38.70
N HIS A 281 21.34 -5.58 39.47
CA HIS A 281 20.28 -6.57 39.39
C HIS A 281 19.27 -6.13 38.38
N TYR A 282 19.09 -6.92 37.28
CA TYR A 282 18.22 -6.57 36.17
C TYR A 282 17.15 -7.62 35.99
N GLU A 283 15.89 -7.18 35.97
CA GLU A 283 14.72 -8.02 35.79
C GLU A 283 13.92 -7.56 34.57
N VAL A 284 13.26 -8.50 33.88
CA VAL A 284 12.25 -8.26 32.89
C VAL A 284 10.99 -9.01 33.29
N LEU A 285 9.85 -8.31 33.23
CA LEU A 285 8.54 -8.88 33.45
C LEU A 285 7.76 -8.79 32.13
N TYR A 286 6.94 -9.82 31.90
CA TYR A 286 5.98 -9.85 30.81
C TYR A 286 4.63 -10.23 31.38
N TYR A 287 3.66 -9.31 31.27
CA TYR A 287 2.36 -9.41 31.91
C TYR A 287 2.43 -9.77 33.41
N GLY A 288 3.34 -9.09 34.13
CA GLY A 288 3.57 -9.29 35.57
C GLY A 288 4.31 -10.57 35.95
N LYS A 289 4.72 -11.40 35.00
CA LYS A 289 5.53 -12.62 35.24
C LYS A 289 6.99 -12.36 34.93
N TYR A 290 7.87 -12.76 35.83
CA TYR A 290 9.31 -12.69 35.60
C TYR A 290 9.73 -13.61 34.45
N VAL A 291 10.48 -13.07 33.51
CA VAL A 291 11.05 -13.79 32.36
C VAL A 291 12.56 -13.64 32.33
N ASN A 292 13.25 -14.64 31.75
CA ASN A 292 14.69 -14.61 31.73
C ASN A 292 15.24 -13.44 30.88
N PRO A 293 15.94 -12.45 31.50
CA PRO A 293 16.39 -11.25 30.80
C PRO A 293 17.37 -11.52 29.67
N ILE A 294 18.11 -12.63 29.71
CA ILE A 294 19.09 -12.99 28.67
C ILE A 294 18.44 -13.15 27.29
N ASN A 295 17.14 -13.54 27.22
CA ASN A 295 16.40 -13.69 25.98
C ASN A 295 16.19 -12.36 25.26
N PHE A 296 16.42 -11.25 25.93
CA PHE A 296 16.26 -9.88 25.40
C PHE A 296 17.61 -9.21 25.06
N MET A 297 18.74 -9.86 25.37
CA MET A 297 20.09 -9.32 25.19
C MET A 297 20.94 -10.07 24.14
N TYR A 298 20.32 -10.99 23.37
CA TYR A 298 21.06 -11.91 22.49
C TYR A 298 21.93 -11.22 21.43
N ARG A 299 21.62 -9.97 21.06
CA ARG A 299 22.36 -9.19 20.07
C ARG A 299 23.67 -8.60 20.65
N ASP A 300 23.70 -8.35 21.96
CA ASP A 300 24.80 -7.65 22.62
C ASP A 300 25.77 -8.60 23.33
N VAL A 301 25.37 -9.85 23.56
CA VAL A 301 26.14 -10.89 24.21
C VAL A 301 26.83 -11.76 23.16
N LYS A 302 28.11 -12.08 23.36
CA LYS A 302 28.84 -13.01 22.49
C LYS A 302 28.11 -14.36 22.44
N GLN A 303 28.06 -14.99 21.29
CA GLN A 303 27.32 -16.25 21.08
C GLN A 303 27.75 -17.36 22.06
N GLU A 304 29.03 -17.41 22.41
CA GLU A 304 29.54 -18.40 23.38
C GLU A 304 29.03 -18.16 24.81
N GLU A 305 28.98 -16.90 25.24
CA GLU A 305 28.45 -16.51 26.53
C GLU A 305 26.93 -16.70 26.59
N TYR A 306 26.23 -16.30 25.53
CA TYR A 306 24.81 -16.55 25.38
C TYR A 306 24.46 -18.04 25.50
N ASN A 307 25.18 -18.91 24.80
CA ASN A 307 24.98 -20.36 24.87
C ASN A 307 25.27 -20.94 26.27
N LYS A 308 26.28 -20.41 26.99
CA LYS A 308 26.57 -20.83 28.37
C LYS A 308 25.46 -20.40 29.33
N LEU A 309 24.90 -19.20 29.14
CA LEU A 309 23.84 -18.66 30.00
C LEU A 309 22.50 -19.38 29.76
N ILE A 310 22.13 -19.65 28.51
CA ILE A 310 20.94 -20.43 28.20
C ILE A 310 21.02 -21.86 28.73
N ARG A 311 22.15 -22.54 28.57
CA ARG A 311 22.32 -23.93 29.08
C ARG A 311 22.19 -24.04 30.59
N LYS A 312 22.47 -22.98 31.33
CA LYS A 312 22.37 -22.93 32.79
C LYS A 312 21.02 -22.48 33.31
N SER A 313 20.18 -21.90 32.46
CA SER A 313 18.85 -21.42 32.83
C SER A 313 17.79 -22.35 32.24
N PRO A 314 16.87 -22.93 33.02
CA PRO A 314 15.76 -23.67 32.50
C PRO A 314 14.88 -22.68 31.70
N THR A 315 14.83 -22.88 30.39
CA THR A 315 14.03 -22.03 29.46
C THR A 315 12.58 -22.45 29.55
N VAL A 316 11.76 -21.70 30.26
CA VAL A 316 10.31 -21.68 30.01
C VAL A 316 10.03 -20.41 29.24
N LEU A 317 10.15 -20.47 27.91
CA LEU A 317 9.45 -19.55 27.05
C LEU A 317 7.96 -19.89 27.16
N PRO A 318 7.08 -18.94 27.44
CA PRO A 318 5.64 -19.19 27.30
C PRO A 318 5.36 -19.53 25.85
N ASP A 319 4.84 -20.73 25.60
CA ASP A 319 4.60 -21.36 24.30
C ASP A 319 3.53 -20.67 23.43
N LYS A 320 3.17 -19.46 23.67
CA LYS A 320 2.35 -18.64 22.76
C LYS A 320 2.35 -17.20 23.23
N ILE A 321 2.86 -16.31 22.42
CA ILE A 321 2.46 -14.91 22.47
C ILE A 321 0.94 -14.91 22.17
N PRO A 322 0.06 -14.51 23.10
CA PRO A 322 -1.34 -14.38 22.76
C PRO A 322 -1.45 -13.33 21.63
N SER A 323 -1.98 -13.73 20.49
CA SER A 323 -2.36 -12.77 19.47
C SER A 323 -3.27 -11.74 20.13
N ALA A 324 -3.01 -10.48 19.89
CA ALA A 324 -3.82 -9.35 20.38
C ALA A 324 -5.18 -9.28 19.63
N ALA A 325 -5.87 -10.43 19.54
CA ALA A 325 -7.21 -10.53 18.98
C ALA A 325 -8.21 -10.63 20.14
N GLY A 326 -8.97 -9.59 20.33
CA GLY A 326 -10.26 -9.64 21.02
C GLY A 326 -10.29 -9.15 22.45
N LYS A 327 -10.49 -7.85 22.61
CA LYS A 327 -11.52 -7.36 23.56
C LYS A 327 -12.26 -6.20 22.90
N GLN A 328 -13.55 -6.49 22.67
CA GLN A 328 -14.59 -5.52 22.36
C GLN A 328 -14.63 -4.40 23.39
#